data_9facf47e02159a8b6a946243fe644f30
#
_entry.id   9facf47e02159a8b6a946243fe644f30
#
_cell.length_a   1.000
_cell.length_b   1.000
_cell.length_c   1.000
_cell.angle_alpha   90.00
_cell.angle_beta   90.00
_cell.angle_gamma   90.00
#
_symmetry.space_group_name_H-M   'P 1'
#
loop_
_entity.id
_entity.type
_entity.pdbx_description
1 polymer ?
#
loop_
_entity_poly.entity_id
_entity_poly.type
_entity_poly.pdbx_seq_one_letter_code
_entity_poly.pdbx_strand_id
1 'polypeptide(L)'
;MEATENGRDKFSGHQTTRTGSLITRSARARDMVMNKTVVDAANAFLAPYCQRIQLHLTQIIRLKPGQGKQMIHRDRWAWGKYMQENIEPQFNTIWEITDFTEENGATQVVPGSTTWPDDRKAKPEEICQATMSAGSVLLYSGSVFHSGGENKSSSDRIG
;
A
#
# COMPACT_ATOMS: atom_id res chain seq x y z
N MET A 1 -13.24 -2.63 -18.37
CA MET A 1 -13.39 -2.69 -16.90
C MET A 1 -14.51 -1.75 -16.51
N GLU A 2 -15.51 -2.22 -15.76
CA GLU A 2 -16.54 -1.33 -15.25
C GLU A 2 -15.92 -0.22 -14.41
N ALA A 3 -16.47 0.99 -14.51
CA ALA A 3 -16.00 2.13 -13.73
C ALA A 3 -16.21 1.83 -12.24
N THR A 4 -15.13 1.81 -11.46
CA THR A 4 -15.21 1.64 -10.02
C THR A 4 -15.63 2.97 -9.38
N GLU A 5 -16.57 2.94 -8.43
CA GLU A 5 -16.98 4.13 -7.70
C GLU A 5 -15.83 4.74 -6.89
N ASN A 6 -15.87 6.05 -6.69
CA ASN A 6 -14.96 6.75 -5.78
C ASN A 6 -15.19 6.29 -4.32
N GLY A 7 -14.16 6.43 -3.49
CA GLY A 7 -14.28 6.21 -2.06
C GLY A 7 -15.34 7.12 -1.41
N ARG A 8 -15.98 6.61 -0.36
CA ARG A 8 -17.12 7.29 0.28
C ARG A 8 -16.78 8.08 1.53
N ASP A 9 -15.54 7.99 1.99
CA ASP A 9 -15.06 8.64 3.20
C ASP A 9 -13.64 9.21 3.02
N LYS A 10 -13.16 9.94 4.04
CA LYS A 10 -11.83 10.55 4.01
C LYS A 10 -10.70 9.54 3.96
N PHE A 11 -10.88 8.33 4.50
CA PHE A 11 -9.85 7.30 4.50
C PHE A 11 -9.72 6.65 3.12
N SER A 12 -10.85 6.26 2.52
CA SER A 12 -10.87 5.68 1.17
C SER A 12 -10.62 6.69 0.06
N GLY A 13 -10.89 7.97 0.31
CA GLY A 13 -10.61 9.10 -0.58
C GLY A 13 -11.71 9.35 -1.63
N HIS A 14 -12.31 10.53 -1.62
CA HIS A 14 -13.43 10.87 -2.53
C HIS A 14 -13.04 10.96 -4.01
N GLN A 15 -11.73 11.15 -4.31
CA GLN A 15 -11.17 11.12 -5.66
C GLN A 15 -10.30 9.87 -5.89
N THR A 16 -10.53 8.81 -5.12
CA THR A 16 -9.80 7.54 -5.24
C THR A 16 -10.76 6.43 -5.65
N THR A 17 -10.38 5.66 -6.66
CA THR A 17 -11.10 4.42 -7.00
C THR A 17 -10.26 3.20 -6.68
N ARG A 18 -10.92 2.14 -6.23
CA ARG A 18 -10.28 0.86 -5.91
C ARG A 18 -10.98 -0.28 -6.63
N THR A 19 -10.26 -0.98 -7.49
CA THR A 19 -10.76 -2.16 -8.20
C THR A 19 -10.09 -3.40 -7.64
N GLY A 20 -10.83 -4.20 -6.91
CA GLY A 20 -10.34 -5.42 -6.25
C GLY A 20 -10.42 -6.67 -7.13
N SER A 21 -10.04 -7.81 -6.53
CA SER A 21 -10.14 -9.15 -7.13
C SER A 21 -9.37 -9.28 -8.45
N LEU A 22 -8.17 -8.72 -8.51
CA LEU A 22 -7.40 -8.64 -9.77
C LEU A 22 -7.03 -10.00 -10.33
N ILE A 23 -6.90 -11.02 -9.48
CA ILE A 23 -6.54 -12.38 -9.91
C ILE A 23 -7.58 -12.95 -10.87
N THR A 24 -8.85 -12.66 -10.67
CA THR A 24 -9.93 -13.08 -11.57
C THR A 24 -10.06 -12.21 -12.81
N ARG A 25 -9.56 -10.98 -12.75
CA ARG A 25 -9.79 -9.94 -13.77
C ARG A 25 -8.64 -9.76 -14.76
N SER A 26 -7.40 -10.13 -14.38
CA SER A 26 -6.21 -9.78 -15.16
C SER A 26 -5.17 -10.90 -15.16
N ALA A 27 -4.78 -11.36 -16.36
CA ALA A 27 -3.64 -12.27 -16.52
C ALA A 27 -2.34 -11.62 -16.01
N ARG A 28 -2.13 -10.33 -16.31
CA ARG A 28 -0.95 -9.59 -15.84
C ARG A 28 -0.87 -9.50 -14.33
N ALA A 29 -1.99 -9.30 -13.64
CA ALA A 29 -2.00 -9.35 -12.18
C ALA A 29 -1.60 -10.71 -11.64
N ARG A 30 -2.00 -11.80 -12.29
CA ARG A 30 -1.54 -13.16 -11.93
C ARG A 30 -0.03 -13.33 -12.11
N ASP A 31 0.53 -12.80 -13.19
CA ASP A 31 1.98 -12.83 -13.42
C ASP A 31 2.72 -12.01 -12.34
N MET A 32 2.20 -10.82 -12.00
CA MET A 32 2.80 -9.95 -10.99
C MET A 32 2.83 -10.59 -9.60
N VAL A 33 1.73 -11.21 -9.15
CA VAL A 33 1.69 -11.86 -7.83
C VAL A 33 2.57 -13.10 -7.75
N MET A 34 2.91 -13.68 -8.89
CA MET A 34 3.84 -14.81 -9.00
C MET A 34 5.29 -14.39 -9.27
N ASN A 35 5.59 -13.10 -9.25
CA ASN A 35 6.95 -12.62 -9.41
C ASN A 35 7.86 -13.24 -8.35
N LYS A 36 8.86 -14.01 -8.81
CA LYS A 36 9.69 -14.82 -7.91
C LYS A 36 10.40 -13.98 -6.85
N THR A 37 10.96 -12.85 -7.20
CA THR A 37 11.67 -11.97 -6.26
C THR A 37 10.75 -11.48 -5.14
N VAL A 38 9.52 -11.09 -5.49
CA VAL A 38 8.53 -10.60 -4.53
C VAL A 38 8.03 -11.73 -3.63
N VAL A 39 7.76 -12.90 -4.21
CA VAL A 39 7.33 -14.09 -3.44
C VAL A 39 8.42 -14.56 -2.49
N ASP A 40 9.67 -14.61 -2.94
CA ASP A 40 10.82 -14.98 -2.09
C ASP A 40 11.01 -13.98 -0.94
N ALA A 41 10.91 -12.68 -1.22
CA ALA A 41 10.99 -11.65 -0.19
C ALA A 41 9.86 -11.78 0.85
N ALA A 42 8.63 -12.00 0.40
CA ALA A 42 7.48 -12.20 1.28
C ALA A 42 7.64 -13.44 2.17
N ASN A 43 8.09 -14.57 1.58
CA ASN A 43 8.35 -15.79 2.34
C ASN A 43 9.46 -15.59 3.37
N ALA A 44 10.59 -14.98 2.97
CA ALA A 44 11.70 -14.72 3.88
C ALA A 44 11.29 -13.78 5.04
N PHE A 45 10.53 -12.73 4.73
CA PHE A 45 10.08 -11.76 5.72
C PHE A 45 9.08 -12.34 6.72
N LEU A 46 8.12 -13.16 6.25
CA LEU A 46 7.06 -13.73 7.08
C LEU A 46 7.44 -15.08 7.70
N ALA A 47 8.53 -15.72 7.31
CA ALA A 47 8.97 -17.02 7.82
C ALA A 47 9.03 -17.15 9.36
N PRO A 48 9.43 -16.08 10.13
CA PRO A 48 9.41 -16.15 11.58
C PRO A 48 8.00 -16.27 12.19
N TYR A 49 6.96 -15.93 11.44
CA TYR A 49 5.59 -15.76 11.93
C TYR A 49 4.61 -16.79 11.38
N CYS A 50 4.91 -17.45 10.27
CA CYS A 50 4.00 -18.43 9.66
C CYS A 50 4.74 -19.51 8.85
N GLN A 51 4.11 -20.67 8.71
CA GLN A 51 4.64 -21.77 7.89
C GLN A 51 4.33 -21.58 6.40
N ARG A 52 3.32 -20.80 6.06
CA ARG A 52 2.87 -20.58 4.69
C ARG A 52 2.22 -19.21 4.58
N ILE A 53 2.61 -18.46 3.58
CA ILE A 53 1.95 -17.21 3.20
C ILE A 53 0.74 -17.49 2.30
N GLN A 54 -0.20 -16.57 2.28
CA GLN A 54 -1.29 -16.56 1.31
C GLN A 54 -1.54 -15.15 0.79
N LEU A 55 -1.98 -15.06 -0.45
CA LEU A 55 -2.42 -13.80 -1.03
C LEU A 55 -3.72 -13.35 -0.35
N HIS A 56 -3.69 -12.18 0.31
CA HIS A 56 -4.82 -11.67 1.06
C HIS A 56 -5.71 -10.76 0.20
N LEU A 57 -5.13 -9.75 -0.42
CA LEU A 57 -5.84 -8.70 -1.16
C LEU A 57 -5.09 -8.34 -2.44
N THR A 58 -5.83 -8.11 -3.50
CA THR A 58 -5.30 -7.47 -4.72
C THR A 58 -6.24 -6.37 -5.17
N GLN A 59 -5.70 -5.17 -5.41
CA GLN A 59 -6.48 -4.06 -5.95
C GLN A 59 -5.62 -3.09 -6.76
N ILE A 60 -6.23 -2.44 -7.74
CA ILE A 60 -5.70 -1.23 -8.36
C ILE A 60 -6.28 -0.04 -7.61
N ILE A 61 -5.40 0.87 -7.21
CA ILE A 61 -5.75 2.15 -6.60
C ILE A 61 -5.43 3.26 -7.60
N ARG A 62 -6.47 3.97 -8.04
CA ARG A 62 -6.35 5.13 -8.92
C ARG A 62 -6.63 6.39 -8.11
N LEU A 63 -5.61 7.21 -7.96
CA LEU A 63 -5.67 8.50 -7.26
C LEU A 63 -5.83 9.61 -8.28
N LYS A 64 -7.00 10.22 -8.34
CA LYS A 64 -7.30 11.29 -9.30
C LYS A 64 -6.74 12.64 -8.83
N PRO A 65 -6.57 13.61 -9.74
CA PRO A 65 -6.24 14.98 -9.38
C PRO A 65 -7.13 15.55 -8.28
N GLY A 66 -6.55 16.28 -7.34
CA GLY A 66 -7.28 16.88 -6.22
C GLY A 66 -7.58 15.92 -5.06
N GLN A 67 -7.12 14.68 -5.11
CA GLN A 67 -7.23 13.79 -3.94
C GLN A 67 -6.29 14.26 -2.83
N GLY A 68 -6.83 14.63 -1.69
CA GLY A 68 -6.07 14.97 -0.49
C GLY A 68 -5.33 13.77 0.11
N LYS A 69 -4.32 14.02 0.93
CA LYS A 69 -3.55 12.95 1.59
C LYS A 69 -4.43 12.09 2.49
N GLN A 70 -4.13 10.81 2.52
CA GLN A 70 -4.73 9.86 3.43
C GLN A 70 -4.14 10.04 4.84
N MET A 71 -4.89 9.66 5.86
CA MET A 71 -4.38 9.56 7.24
C MET A 71 -3.29 8.50 7.32
N ILE A 72 -2.19 8.81 8.01
CA ILE A 72 -1.13 7.83 8.29
C ILE A 72 -1.70 6.71 9.16
N HIS A 73 -1.45 5.47 8.77
CA HIS A 73 -1.99 4.27 9.40
C HIS A 73 -1.03 3.08 9.24
N ARG A 74 -1.39 1.97 9.85
CA ARG A 74 -0.77 0.65 9.68
C ARG A 74 -1.81 -0.32 9.16
N ASP A 75 -1.47 -1.10 8.16
CA ASP A 75 -2.39 -2.12 7.65
C ASP A 75 -2.64 -3.24 8.65
N ARG A 76 -1.67 -3.51 9.55
CA ARG A 76 -1.88 -4.49 10.63
C ARG A 76 -3.08 -4.16 11.52
N TRP A 77 -3.53 -2.92 11.60
CA TRP A 77 -4.72 -2.55 12.39
C TRP A 77 -6.00 -3.25 11.90
N ALA A 78 -6.05 -3.65 10.62
CA ALA A 78 -7.16 -4.42 10.07
C ALA A 78 -7.32 -5.80 10.74
N TRP A 79 -6.27 -6.35 11.34
CA TRP A 79 -6.28 -7.62 12.06
C TRP A 79 -6.78 -7.50 13.51
N GLY A 80 -6.94 -6.27 14.00
CA GLY A 80 -7.49 -5.97 15.32
C GLY A 80 -6.66 -6.49 16.48
N LYS A 81 -7.30 -6.56 17.65
CA LYS A 81 -6.67 -7.00 18.90
C LYS A 81 -6.37 -8.50 18.99
N TYR A 82 -6.80 -9.27 17.99
CA TYR A 82 -6.58 -10.72 17.96
C TYR A 82 -5.16 -11.10 17.56
N MET A 83 -4.44 -10.18 16.93
CA MET A 83 -3.06 -10.39 16.53
C MET A 83 -2.11 -9.91 17.63
N GLN A 84 -1.22 -10.78 18.11
CA GLN A 84 -0.20 -10.42 19.09
C GLN A 84 0.74 -9.36 18.53
N GLU A 85 1.21 -8.45 19.37
CA GLU A 85 2.05 -7.31 18.94
C GLU A 85 3.39 -7.74 18.31
N ASN A 86 3.94 -8.86 18.75
CA ASN A 86 5.20 -9.42 18.24
C ASN A 86 5.06 -10.23 16.95
N ILE A 87 3.84 -10.37 16.40
CA ILE A 87 3.59 -11.07 15.14
C ILE A 87 3.41 -10.03 14.03
N GLU A 88 4.19 -10.16 12.95
CA GLU A 88 3.94 -9.41 11.72
C GLU A 88 2.96 -10.19 10.83
N PRO A 89 1.72 -9.73 10.68
CA PRO A 89 0.70 -10.47 9.95
C PRO A 89 0.77 -10.28 8.44
N GLN A 90 1.52 -9.28 7.97
CA GLN A 90 1.31 -8.79 6.61
C GLN A 90 2.58 -8.22 5.97
N PHE A 91 2.82 -8.64 4.74
CA PHE A 91 3.81 -8.08 3.84
C PHE A 91 3.07 -7.46 2.65
N ASN A 92 3.35 -6.22 2.35
CA ASN A 92 2.66 -5.44 1.34
C ASN A 92 3.54 -5.15 0.13
N THR A 93 2.91 -5.03 -1.01
CA THR A 93 3.54 -4.56 -2.25
C THR A 93 2.69 -3.48 -2.89
N ILE A 94 3.32 -2.40 -3.34
CA ILE A 94 2.69 -1.42 -4.23
C ILE A 94 3.50 -1.39 -5.52
N TRP A 95 2.84 -1.72 -6.63
CA TRP A 95 3.41 -1.72 -7.97
C TRP A 95 3.05 -0.43 -8.67
N GLU A 96 4.05 0.30 -9.13
CA GLU A 96 3.85 1.55 -9.86
C GLU A 96 3.44 1.25 -11.30
N ILE A 97 2.17 1.44 -11.60
CA ILE A 97 1.62 1.36 -12.98
C ILE A 97 1.91 2.66 -13.73
N THR A 98 1.83 3.79 -13.03
CA THR A 98 2.33 5.09 -13.48
C THR A 98 3.52 5.49 -12.61
N ASP A 99 4.32 6.48 -13.02
CA ASP A 99 5.31 7.07 -12.14
C ASP A 99 4.66 7.58 -10.85
N PHE A 100 5.34 7.36 -9.71
CA PHE A 100 4.98 7.94 -8.42
C PHE A 100 5.92 9.11 -8.13
N THR A 101 5.37 10.30 -8.04
CA THR A 101 6.10 11.54 -7.76
C THR A 101 5.55 12.22 -6.51
N GLU A 102 6.29 13.17 -5.96
CA GLU A 102 5.80 13.98 -4.84
C GLU A 102 4.50 14.70 -5.21
N GLU A 103 4.42 15.21 -6.44
CA GLU A 103 3.29 16.00 -6.92
C GLU A 103 2.03 15.15 -7.11
N ASN A 104 2.15 13.91 -7.62
CA ASN A 104 0.99 13.05 -7.87
C ASN A 104 0.59 12.15 -6.68
N GLY A 105 1.20 12.37 -5.53
CA GLY A 105 0.81 11.70 -4.29
C GLY A 105 1.44 10.32 -4.11
N ALA A 106 2.76 10.21 -4.39
CA ALA A 106 3.53 9.02 -4.04
C ALA A 106 3.24 8.57 -2.60
N THR A 107 3.27 7.27 -2.37
CA THR A 107 3.03 6.69 -1.05
C THR A 107 3.97 7.29 -0.01
N GLN A 108 3.41 7.79 1.08
CA GLN A 108 4.15 8.27 2.24
C GLN A 108 4.47 7.09 3.15
N VAL A 109 5.70 7.01 3.62
CA VAL A 109 6.18 5.97 4.52
C VAL A 109 6.97 6.61 5.66
N VAL A 110 6.87 6.04 6.85
CA VAL A 110 7.68 6.43 8.02
C VAL A 110 8.69 5.32 8.29
N PRO A 111 9.93 5.42 7.76
CA PRO A 111 10.95 4.40 7.95
C PRO A 111 11.25 4.14 9.43
N GLY A 112 11.44 2.88 9.81
CA GLY A 112 11.74 2.49 11.20
C GLY A 112 10.55 2.49 12.15
N SER A 113 9.34 2.80 11.68
CA SER A 113 8.15 2.91 12.54
C SER A 113 7.48 1.59 12.92
N THR A 114 7.97 0.46 12.44
CA THR A 114 7.35 -0.87 12.68
C THR A 114 7.21 -1.23 14.16
N THR A 115 8.13 -0.74 15.00
CA THR A 115 8.16 -1.00 16.45
C THR A 115 7.65 0.18 17.28
N TRP A 116 7.15 1.24 16.64
CA TRP A 116 6.63 2.38 17.39
C TRP A 116 5.30 2.04 18.07
N PRO A 117 4.99 2.67 19.22
CA PRO A 117 3.65 2.62 19.79
C PRO A 117 2.60 3.13 18.80
N ASP A 118 1.39 2.55 18.85
CA ASP A 118 0.31 2.90 17.91
C ASP A 118 -0.20 4.34 18.06
N ASP A 119 -0.04 4.94 19.21
CA ASP A 119 -0.43 6.33 19.52
C ASP A 119 0.65 7.36 19.13
N ARG A 120 1.86 6.92 18.75
CA ARG A 120 2.91 7.81 18.30
C ARG A 120 2.57 8.41 16.94
N LYS A 121 2.58 9.74 16.87
CA LYS A 121 2.41 10.48 15.62
C LYS A 121 3.76 10.76 14.99
N ALA A 122 3.88 10.45 13.70
CA ALA A 122 5.06 10.82 12.94
C ALA A 122 5.15 12.34 12.76
N LYS A 123 6.36 12.88 12.92
CA LYS A 123 6.66 14.26 12.59
C LYS A 123 6.86 14.41 11.08
N PRO A 124 6.66 15.61 10.51
CA PRO A 124 6.84 15.82 9.06
C PRO A 124 8.19 15.35 8.52
N GLU A 125 9.28 15.56 9.25
CA GLU A 125 10.63 15.19 8.88
C GLU A 125 10.91 13.67 8.94
N GLU A 126 10.04 12.90 9.57
CA GLU A 126 10.12 11.43 9.65
C GLU A 126 9.38 10.75 8.48
N ILE A 127 8.64 11.54 7.69
CA ILE A 127 7.82 11.03 6.59
C ILE A 127 8.58 11.16 5.28
N CYS A 128 8.77 10.06 4.58
CA CYS A 128 9.37 10.02 3.25
C CYS A 128 8.30 9.70 2.21
N GLN A 129 8.41 10.27 1.01
CA GLN A 129 7.61 9.84 -0.13
C GLN A 129 8.38 8.81 -0.96
N ALA A 130 7.76 7.68 -1.24
CA ALA A 130 8.30 6.63 -2.09
C ALA A 130 8.11 7.02 -3.56
N THR A 131 8.99 7.92 -4.04
CA THR A 131 9.01 8.33 -5.46
C THR A 131 9.73 7.28 -6.29
N MET A 132 9.09 6.78 -7.34
CA MET A 132 9.60 5.68 -8.15
C MET A 132 9.02 5.75 -9.56
N SER A 133 9.76 5.19 -10.52
CA SER A 133 9.31 5.08 -11.91
C SER A 133 8.32 3.93 -12.09
N ALA A 134 7.44 4.04 -13.07
CA ALA A 134 6.57 2.96 -13.50
C ALA A 134 7.35 1.65 -13.72
N GLY A 135 6.78 0.54 -13.26
CA GLY A 135 7.43 -0.78 -13.27
C GLY A 135 8.22 -1.10 -12.00
N SER A 136 8.40 -0.14 -11.08
CA SER A 136 8.98 -0.39 -9.76
C SER A 136 7.98 -1.04 -8.81
N VAL A 137 8.48 -1.60 -7.71
CA VAL A 137 7.64 -2.12 -6.61
C VAL A 137 8.19 -1.68 -5.27
N LEU A 138 7.33 -1.10 -4.44
CA LEU A 138 7.61 -0.83 -3.03
C LEU A 138 7.20 -2.06 -2.21
N LEU A 139 8.13 -2.57 -1.38
CA LEU A 139 7.90 -3.67 -0.45
C LEU A 139 7.93 -3.13 0.97
N TYR A 140 6.91 -3.42 1.77
CA TYR A 140 6.85 -2.92 3.15
C TYR A 140 6.03 -3.81 4.08
N SER A 141 6.32 -3.71 5.36
CA SER A 141 5.63 -4.40 6.46
C SER A 141 4.23 -3.80 6.68
N GLY A 142 3.25 -4.61 7.01
CA GLY A 142 1.94 -4.12 7.46
C GLY A 142 2.00 -3.29 8.74
N SER A 143 3.11 -3.38 9.50
CA SER A 143 3.34 -2.63 10.73
C SER A 143 3.99 -1.27 10.50
N VAL A 144 4.49 -0.93 9.30
CA VAL A 144 5.06 0.40 9.05
C VAL A 144 3.95 1.44 8.92
N PHE A 145 4.15 2.62 9.50
CA PHE A 145 3.26 3.74 9.27
C PHE A 145 3.39 4.24 7.84
N HIS A 146 2.28 4.32 7.14
CA HIS A 146 2.23 4.79 5.75
C HIS A 146 0.89 5.43 5.40
N SER A 147 0.81 6.05 4.24
CA SER A 147 -0.43 6.63 3.70
C SER A 147 -0.30 6.94 2.21
N GLY A 148 -1.42 7.18 1.54
CA GLY A 148 -1.42 7.82 0.23
C GLY A 148 -1.08 9.31 0.36
N GLY A 149 -0.17 9.81 -0.48
CA GLY A 149 0.12 11.23 -0.60
C GLY A 149 -1.02 12.02 -1.25
N GLU A 150 -0.92 13.33 -1.24
CA GLU A 150 -1.86 14.22 -1.92
C GLU A 150 -1.53 14.30 -3.42
N ASN A 151 -2.52 14.10 -4.28
CA ASN A 151 -2.34 14.31 -5.72
C ASN A 151 -2.68 15.76 -6.12
N LYS A 152 -1.64 16.58 -6.24
CA LYS A 152 -1.71 17.97 -6.70
C LYS A 152 -1.51 18.12 -8.22
N SER A 153 -1.15 17.02 -8.88
CA SER A 153 -0.92 17.00 -10.32
C SER A 153 -2.21 17.05 -11.12
N SER A 154 -2.09 17.23 -12.41
CA SER A 154 -3.22 17.18 -13.37
C SER A 154 -3.53 15.77 -13.89
N SER A 155 -2.77 14.75 -13.46
CA SER A 155 -2.90 13.38 -13.96
C SER A 155 -3.20 12.38 -12.84
N ASP A 156 -3.75 11.23 -13.23
CA ASP A 156 -3.98 10.13 -12.30
C ASP A 156 -2.67 9.44 -11.88
N ARG A 157 -2.57 9.06 -10.63
CA ARG A 157 -1.58 8.11 -10.14
C ARG A 157 -2.23 6.74 -10.00
N ILE A 158 -1.64 5.69 -10.56
CA ILE A 158 -2.17 4.32 -10.56
C ILE A 158 -1.11 3.37 -10.02
N GLY A 159 -1.52 2.59 -9.01
CA GLY A 159 -0.68 1.55 -8.43
C GLY A 159 -1.50 0.45 -7.77
#